data_6b03f32cbd263e0a9c5c7cf8a890d8cc
#
_entry.id   6b03f32cbd263e0a9c5c7cf8a890d8cc
#
_cell.length_a   1.000
_cell.length_b   1.000
_cell.length_c   1.000
_cell.angle_alpha   90.00
_cell.angle_beta   90.00
_cell.angle_gamma   90.00
#
_symmetry.space_group_name_H-M   'P 1'
#
loop_
_entity.id
_entity.type
_entity.pdbx_description
1 polymer ?
#
loop_
_entity_poly.entity_id
_entity_poly.type
_entity_poly.pdbx_seq_one_letter_code
_entity_poly.pdbx_strand_id
1 'polypeptide(L)'
;MDKIHHIAIEVKSIKDSIDWYKKHSSCEVSYKDDTWALLKYENISLALVLPNSHPPHIAFEKDDAHKYGELKLHRDGTSSVYVRDPSNNAVEMLKLKK
;
A
#
# COMPACT_ATOMS: atom_id res chain seq x y z
N MET A 1 -16.16 6.48 -10.15
CA MET A 1 -15.47 5.23 -9.72
C MET A 1 -14.22 5.58 -8.92
N ASP A 2 -14.02 4.88 -7.84
CA ASP A 2 -12.81 5.08 -7.02
C ASP A 2 -11.59 4.49 -7.71
N LYS A 3 -10.42 5.00 -7.35
CA LYS A 3 -9.15 4.45 -7.82
C LYS A 3 -8.57 3.52 -6.77
N ILE A 4 -8.00 2.40 -7.21
CA ILE A 4 -7.15 1.58 -6.37
C ILE A 4 -5.75 2.19 -6.43
N HIS A 5 -5.23 2.60 -5.28
CA HIS A 5 -3.91 3.21 -5.20
C HIS A 5 -2.81 2.15 -5.23
N HIS A 6 -2.97 1.12 -4.42
CA HIS A 6 -1.99 0.04 -4.38
C HIS A 6 -2.60 -1.23 -3.81
N ILE A 7 -1.90 -2.33 -4.10
CA ILE A 7 -2.14 -3.64 -3.50
C ILE A 7 -0.88 -3.99 -2.71
N ALA A 8 -1.04 -4.39 -1.46
CA ALA A 8 0.09 -4.78 -0.61
C ALA A 8 0.12 -6.29 -0.45
N ILE A 9 1.28 -6.88 -0.70
CA ILE A 9 1.53 -8.30 -0.49
C ILE A 9 2.65 -8.49 0.53
N GLU A 10 2.57 -9.59 1.27
CA GLU A 10 3.58 -9.93 2.26
C GLU A 10 4.76 -10.62 1.59
N VAL A 11 5.97 -10.18 1.94
CA VAL A 11 7.22 -10.77 1.43
C VAL A 11 8.16 -11.04 2.60
N LYS A 12 9.12 -11.92 2.39
CA LYS A 12 10.10 -12.28 3.42
C LYS A 12 11.31 -11.36 3.44
N SER A 13 11.67 -10.79 2.28
CA SER A 13 12.81 -9.89 2.14
C SER A 13 12.46 -8.78 1.16
N ILE A 14 12.55 -7.54 1.61
CA ILE A 14 12.27 -6.37 0.76
C ILE A 14 13.26 -6.32 -0.40
N LYS A 15 14.56 -6.44 -0.11
CA LYS A 15 15.60 -6.36 -1.13
C LYS A 15 15.44 -7.44 -2.19
N ASP A 16 15.29 -8.69 -1.77
CA ASP A 16 15.17 -9.82 -2.72
C ASP A 16 13.91 -9.70 -3.56
N SER A 17 12.82 -9.22 -2.97
CA SER A 17 11.56 -9.04 -3.68
C SER A 17 11.64 -7.91 -4.69
N ILE A 18 12.25 -6.78 -4.35
CA ILE A 18 12.47 -5.68 -5.30
C ILE A 18 13.28 -6.20 -6.49
N ASP A 19 14.37 -6.91 -6.23
CA ASP A 19 15.22 -7.43 -7.30
C ASP A 19 14.45 -8.38 -8.22
N TRP A 20 13.61 -9.23 -7.64
CA TRP A 20 12.80 -10.18 -8.41
C TRP A 20 11.78 -9.46 -9.30
N TYR A 21 11.05 -8.49 -8.74
CA TYR A 21 10.03 -7.76 -9.51
C TYR A 21 10.65 -6.91 -10.61
N LYS A 22 11.81 -6.28 -10.35
CA LYS A 22 12.51 -5.51 -11.37
C LYS A 22 13.07 -6.39 -12.49
N LYS A 23 13.46 -7.62 -12.18
CA LYS A 23 13.94 -8.56 -13.18
C LYS A 23 12.82 -9.08 -14.07
N HIS A 24 11.62 -9.30 -13.52
CA HIS A 24 10.52 -9.96 -14.22
C HIS A 24 9.42 -9.04 -14.70
N SER A 25 9.49 -7.76 -14.34
CA SER A 25 8.51 -6.76 -14.77
C SER A 25 9.17 -5.38 -14.84
N SER A 26 8.51 -4.45 -15.51
CA SER A 26 9.02 -3.07 -15.61
C SER A 26 8.30 -2.20 -14.59
N CYS A 27 9.04 -1.68 -13.62
CA CYS A 27 8.49 -0.82 -12.58
C CYS A 27 9.56 0.13 -12.05
N GLU A 28 9.12 1.14 -11.31
CA GLU A 28 10.00 2.07 -10.61
C GLU A 28 9.83 1.89 -9.11
N VAL A 29 10.92 1.96 -8.36
CA VAL A 29 10.87 1.95 -6.89
C VAL A 29 10.52 3.36 -6.45
N SER A 30 9.27 3.58 -6.03
CA SER A 30 8.81 4.88 -5.53
C SER A 30 9.27 5.15 -4.12
N TYR A 31 9.37 4.09 -3.31
CA TYR A 31 9.78 4.18 -1.91
C TYR A 31 10.33 2.84 -1.45
N LYS A 32 11.30 2.88 -0.56
CA LYS A 32 11.77 1.66 0.14
C LYS A 32 12.42 2.03 1.47
N ASP A 33 12.19 1.16 2.45
CA ASP A 33 12.95 1.13 3.70
C ASP A 33 13.09 -0.33 4.15
N ASP A 34 13.50 -0.56 5.39
CA ASP A 34 13.76 -1.91 5.89
C ASP A 34 12.49 -2.75 6.08
N THR A 35 11.32 -2.13 6.13
CA THR A 35 10.06 -2.79 6.46
C THR A 35 9.05 -2.86 5.34
N TRP A 36 9.16 -1.96 4.35
CA TRP A 36 8.26 -1.99 3.20
C TRP A 36 8.85 -1.25 2.00
N ALA A 37 8.25 -1.47 0.84
CA ALA A 37 8.60 -0.79 -0.38
C ALA A 37 7.35 -0.58 -1.24
N LEU A 38 7.41 0.43 -2.11
CA LEU A 38 6.33 0.71 -3.05
C LEU A 38 6.91 0.71 -4.46
N LEU A 39 6.39 -0.20 -5.30
CA LEU A 39 6.78 -0.33 -6.70
C LEU A 39 5.69 0.30 -7.56
N LYS A 40 6.07 1.27 -8.37
CA LYS A 40 5.14 1.95 -9.27
C LYS A 40 5.06 1.24 -10.60
N TYR A 41 3.85 0.82 -10.95
CA TYR A 41 3.50 0.27 -12.26
C TYR A 41 2.64 1.29 -13.01
N GLU A 42 2.35 1.03 -14.27
CA GLU A 42 1.60 1.97 -15.10
C GLU A 42 0.20 2.25 -14.56
N ASN A 43 -0.48 1.24 -14.07
CA ASN A 43 -1.90 1.36 -13.68
C ASN A 43 -2.12 1.43 -12.16
N ILE A 44 -1.29 0.77 -11.36
CA ILE A 44 -1.36 0.83 -9.89
C ILE A 44 0.03 0.63 -9.30
N SER A 45 0.17 0.85 -8.02
CA SER A 45 1.40 0.51 -7.30
C SER A 45 1.25 -0.82 -6.57
N LEU A 46 2.37 -1.50 -6.37
CA LEU A 46 2.47 -2.74 -5.61
C LEU A 46 3.30 -2.46 -4.38
N ALA A 47 2.71 -2.64 -3.20
CA ALA A 47 3.44 -2.49 -1.94
C ALA A 47 3.94 -3.85 -1.48
N LEU A 48 5.19 -3.90 -1.05
CA LEU A 48 5.82 -5.08 -0.48
C LEU A 48 5.98 -4.84 1.01
N VAL A 49 5.43 -5.69 1.85
CA VAL A 49 5.44 -5.49 3.30
C VAL A 49 5.97 -6.73 4.01
N LEU A 50 6.70 -6.53 5.09
CA LEU A 50 7.19 -7.65 5.90
C LEU A 50 6.10 -8.17 6.83
N PRO A 51 6.16 -9.45 7.24
CA PRO A 51 5.26 -10.00 8.25
C PRO A 51 5.24 -9.11 9.49
N ASN A 52 4.05 -8.91 10.07
CA ASN A 52 3.84 -8.16 11.31
C ASN A 52 4.07 -6.64 11.23
N SER A 53 4.46 -6.09 10.09
CA SER A 53 4.57 -4.63 9.95
C SER A 53 3.25 -4.03 9.45
N HIS A 54 2.70 -4.58 8.37
CA HIS A 54 1.39 -4.20 7.82
C HIS A 54 0.69 -5.45 7.33
N PRO A 55 -0.64 -5.53 7.40
CA PRO A 55 -1.34 -6.65 6.78
C PRO A 55 -1.34 -6.50 5.26
N PRO A 56 -1.41 -7.61 4.51
CA PRO A 56 -1.75 -7.54 3.09
C PRO A 56 -3.08 -6.81 2.94
N HIS A 57 -3.18 -5.89 1.97
CA HIS A 57 -4.39 -5.07 1.82
C HIS A 57 -4.54 -4.50 0.43
N ILE A 58 -5.72 -3.97 0.16
CA ILE A 58 -6.01 -3.15 -1.01
C ILE A 58 -6.25 -1.74 -0.49
N ALA A 59 -5.62 -0.73 -1.11
CA ALA A 59 -5.80 0.66 -0.74
C ALA A 59 -6.59 1.39 -1.81
N PHE A 60 -7.69 2.04 -1.39
CA PHE A 60 -8.49 2.90 -2.24
C PHE A 60 -8.17 4.37 -1.94
N GLU A 61 -8.13 5.20 -2.97
CA GLU A 61 -8.01 6.65 -2.80
C GLU A 61 -9.38 7.19 -2.40
N LYS A 62 -9.49 7.77 -1.20
CA LYS A 62 -10.76 8.25 -0.65
C LYS A 62 -10.57 9.62 0.01
N ASP A 63 -11.10 10.68 -0.59
CA ASP A 63 -11.08 12.00 0.03
C ASP A 63 -11.88 12.02 1.33
N ASP A 64 -12.88 11.16 1.45
CA ASP A 64 -13.74 11.05 2.62
C ASP A 64 -13.33 9.88 3.55
N ALA A 65 -12.06 9.51 3.53
CA ALA A 65 -11.55 8.40 4.36
C ALA A 65 -11.89 8.57 5.85
N HIS A 66 -11.99 9.81 6.33
CA HIS A 66 -12.35 10.11 7.73
C HIS A 66 -13.72 9.55 8.14
N LYS A 67 -14.60 9.27 7.18
CA LYS A 67 -15.91 8.66 7.46
C LYS A 67 -15.80 7.21 7.93
N TYR A 68 -14.67 6.57 7.70
CA TYR A 68 -14.44 5.16 8.05
C TYR A 68 -13.76 4.98 9.39
N GLY A 69 -13.32 6.08 10.03
CA GLY A 69 -12.67 6.05 11.33
C GLY A 69 -11.64 7.17 11.48
N GLU A 70 -10.88 7.11 12.55
CA GLU A 70 -9.84 8.09 12.82
C GLU A 70 -8.66 7.89 11.86
N LEU A 71 -8.29 8.96 11.15
CA LEU A 71 -7.18 8.93 10.21
C LEU A 71 -5.84 8.91 10.93
N LYS A 72 -4.95 8.03 10.47
CA LYS A 72 -3.57 7.98 10.92
C LYS A 72 -2.68 8.63 9.86
N LEU A 73 -1.91 9.63 10.27
CA LEU A 73 -0.99 10.33 9.38
C LEU A 73 0.25 9.47 9.10
N HIS A 74 0.66 9.43 7.84
CA HIS A 74 1.86 8.72 7.39
C HIS A 74 3.01 9.70 7.12
N ARG A 75 4.24 9.20 7.03
CA ARG A 75 5.44 10.01 6.83
C ARG A 75 5.42 10.80 5.53
N ASP A 76 4.77 10.28 4.49
CA ASP A 76 4.69 10.93 3.18
C ASP A 76 3.61 12.01 3.10
N GLY A 77 2.92 12.28 4.20
CA GLY A 77 1.84 13.29 4.25
C GLY A 77 0.47 12.75 3.91
N THR A 78 0.37 11.48 3.49
CA THR A 78 -0.93 10.84 3.33
C THR A 78 -1.49 10.44 4.69
N SER A 79 -2.78 10.12 4.74
CA SER A 79 -3.41 9.59 5.95
C SER A 79 -4.37 8.49 5.57
N SER A 80 -4.62 7.56 6.49
CA SER A 80 -5.51 6.45 6.17
C SER A 80 -6.16 5.86 7.40
N VAL A 81 -7.16 5.04 7.16
CA VAL A 81 -7.79 4.19 8.15
C VAL A 81 -8.00 2.81 7.53
N TYR A 82 -7.74 1.77 8.32
CA TYR A 82 -7.97 0.39 7.91
C TYR A 82 -9.35 -0.06 8.37
N VAL A 83 -10.06 -0.73 7.47
CA VAL A 83 -11.31 -1.41 7.77
C VAL A 83 -11.21 -2.85 7.27
N ARG A 84 -12.19 -3.68 7.61
CA ARG A 84 -12.24 -5.07 7.15
C ARG A 84 -13.45 -5.26 6.26
N ASP A 85 -13.28 -5.99 5.16
CA ASP A 85 -14.41 -6.35 4.33
C ASP A 85 -15.19 -7.53 4.97
N PRO A 86 -16.31 -7.96 4.40
CA PRO A 86 -17.10 -9.04 5.00
C PRO A 86 -16.35 -10.37 5.19
N SER A 87 -15.27 -10.59 4.45
CA SER A 87 -14.43 -11.79 4.55
C SER A 87 -13.16 -11.55 5.36
N ASN A 88 -13.11 -10.43 6.09
CA ASN A 88 -12.00 -10.05 6.96
C ASN A 88 -10.70 -9.70 6.22
N ASN A 89 -10.79 -9.30 4.97
CA ASN A 89 -9.64 -8.76 4.26
C ASN A 89 -9.39 -7.31 4.69
N ALA A 90 -8.14 -6.94 4.90
CA ALA A 90 -7.80 -5.57 5.25
C ALA A 90 -7.97 -4.67 4.03
N VAL A 91 -8.63 -3.53 4.24
CA VAL A 91 -8.84 -2.50 3.21
C VAL A 91 -8.40 -1.18 3.78
N GLU A 92 -7.53 -0.49 3.07
CA GLU A 92 -7.04 0.83 3.47
C GLU A 92 -7.81 1.91 2.73
N MET A 93 -8.43 2.82 3.47
CA MET A 93 -9.05 4.02 2.90
C MET A 93 -8.01 5.12 3.01
N LEU A 94 -7.41 5.49 1.87
CA LEU A 94 -6.22 6.35 1.81
C LEU A 94 -6.59 7.73 1.30
N LYS A 95 -6.30 8.75 2.12
CA LYS A 95 -6.44 10.14 1.72
C LYS A 95 -5.07 10.67 1.31
N LEU A 96 -4.95 11.07 0.07
CA LEU A 96 -3.70 11.59 -0.46
C LEU A 96 -3.40 12.97 0.09
N LYS A 97 -2.13 13.32 0.12
CA LYS A 97 -1.68 14.66 0.46
C LYS A 97 -2.12 15.64 -0.63
N LYS A 98 -2.69 16.74 -0.22
CA LYS A 98 -3.07 17.82 -1.13
C LYS A 98 -2.05 18.94 -1.12
#